data_3c8413460b441995a3e61af0416a14d7
#
_entry.id   3c8413460b441995a3e61af0416a14d7
#
_cell.length_a   1.000
_cell.length_b   1.000
_cell.length_c   1.000
_cell.angle_alpha   90.00
_cell.angle_beta   90.00
_cell.angle_gamma   90.00
#
_symmetry.space_group_name_H-M   'P 1'
#
loop_
_entity.id
_entity.type
_entity.pdbx_description
1 polymer ?
#
loop_
_entity_poly.entity_id
_entity_poly.type
_entity_poly.pdbx_seq_one_letter_code
_entity_poly.pdbx_strand_id
1 'polypeptide(L)'
;MKALMVILVSYAAAGLAQAVLSWAYRSPTGQQYLISDDAHRSKTEEELRWRILLNGGVSVTLIFALMFGLGHYIYHDRSIPIWQYVLEGVTVVLVYDFGYYFMHRYLFHEWKLLRGVHSVHHAARNPRHYDALLLHPVETVMGLCLFFGSCALVGGVHVITLGVLFTLYTSLNILNHAGVDAPFFPFKNLGTLAAIHDRHHHSMRSGNYASITPLPDIIFRTVE
;
A
#
# COMPACT_ATOMS: atom_id res chain seq x y z
N MET A 1 -13.84 -10.66 17.97
CA MET A 1 -14.26 -9.25 18.12
C MET A 1 -13.13 -8.27 17.86
N LYS A 2 -11.97 -8.34 18.53
CA LYS A 2 -10.83 -7.42 18.34
C LYS A 2 -10.30 -7.38 16.89
N ALA A 3 -10.13 -8.54 16.24
CA ALA A 3 -9.70 -8.61 14.84
C ALA A 3 -10.65 -7.87 13.87
N LEU A 4 -11.96 -7.98 14.09
CA LEU A 4 -12.95 -7.25 13.30
C LEU A 4 -12.83 -5.72 13.52
N MET A 5 -12.60 -5.30 14.78
CA MET A 5 -12.37 -3.87 15.07
C MET A 5 -11.12 -3.34 14.35
N VAL A 6 -10.04 -4.12 14.33
CA VAL A 6 -8.83 -3.77 13.56
C VAL A 6 -9.16 -3.52 12.10
N ILE A 7 -9.86 -4.44 11.46
CA ILE A 7 -10.27 -4.32 10.05
C ILE A 7 -11.10 -3.05 9.84
N LEU A 8 -12.13 -2.84 10.66
CA LEU A 8 -13.04 -1.70 10.54
C LEU A 8 -12.32 -0.36 10.72
N VAL A 9 -11.43 -0.26 11.72
CA VAL A 9 -10.63 0.96 11.97
C VAL A 9 -9.71 1.25 10.80
N SER A 10 -9.03 0.24 10.26
CA SER A 10 -8.12 0.41 9.12
C SER A 10 -8.86 0.85 7.85
N TYR A 11 -10.02 0.26 7.56
CA TYR A 11 -10.85 0.70 6.43
C TYR A 11 -11.42 2.11 6.63
N ALA A 12 -11.81 2.47 7.86
CA ALA A 12 -12.27 3.83 8.17
C ALA A 12 -11.14 4.85 7.97
N ALA A 13 -9.92 4.54 8.41
CA ALA A 13 -8.75 5.39 8.20
C ALA A 13 -8.42 5.54 6.70
N ALA A 14 -8.44 4.45 5.94
CA ALA A 14 -8.25 4.48 4.49
C ALA A 14 -9.35 5.31 3.80
N GLY A 15 -10.61 5.14 4.18
CA GLY A 15 -11.72 5.93 3.66
C GLY A 15 -11.59 7.42 3.98
N LEU A 16 -11.13 7.77 5.18
CA LEU A 16 -10.85 9.15 5.56
C LEU A 16 -9.71 9.75 4.71
N ALA A 17 -8.61 9.02 4.53
CA ALA A 17 -7.52 9.46 3.66
C ALA A 17 -8.01 9.72 2.22
N GLN A 18 -8.81 8.82 1.66
CA GLN A 18 -9.43 9.00 0.35
C GLN A 18 -10.33 10.24 0.28
N ALA A 19 -11.15 10.47 1.30
CA ALA A 19 -12.06 11.63 1.36
C ALA A 19 -11.28 12.94 1.44
N VAL A 20 -10.24 13.01 2.29
CA VAL A 20 -9.37 14.20 2.43
C VAL A 20 -8.65 14.50 1.12
N LEU A 21 -8.06 13.50 0.46
CA LEU A 21 -7.40 13.68 -0.82
C LEU A 21 -8.39 14.11 -1.91
N SER A 22 -9.57 13.48 -1.97
CA SER A 22 -10.61 13.87 -2.93
C SER A 22 -11.07 15.32 -2.74
N TRP A 23 -11.14 15.80 -1.49
CA TRP A 23 -11.41 17.20 -1.21
C TRP A 23 -10.24 18.09 -1.64
N ALA A 24 -9.00 17.70 -1.34
CA ALA A 24 -7.80 18.46 -1.72
C ALA A 24 -7.72 18.66 -3.24
N TYR A 25 -8.00 17.63 -4.04
CA TYR A 25 -8.02 17.73 -5.52
C TYR A 25 -9.06 18.70 -6.07
N ARG A 26 -10.17 18.90 -5.35
CA ARG A 26 -11.25 19.81 -5.76
C ARG A 26 -11.05 21.23 -5.26
N SER A 27 -10.19 21.44 -4.29
CA SER A 27 -9.94 22.75 -3.70
C SER A 27 -8.84 23.50 -4.49
N PRO A 28 -9.01 24.82 -4.73
CA PRO A 28 -7.96 25.62 -5.37
C PRO A 28 -6.63 25.57 -4.62
N THR A 29 -6.68 25.50 -3.29
CA THR A 29 -5.48 25.37 -2.43
C THR A 29 -4.79 24.04 -2.57
N GLY A 30 -5.53 22.95 -2.77
CA GLY A 30 -4.94 21.61 -2.94
C GLY A 30 -4.34 21.41 -4.33
N GLN A 31 -4.97 21.99 -5.35
CA GLN A 31 -4.50 21.86 -6.74
C GLN A 31 -3.09 22.42 -6.97
N GLN A 32 -2.68 23.45 -6.22
CA GLN A 32 -1.32 24.01 -6.31
C GLN A 32 -0.21 23.05 -5.84
N TYR A 33 -0.55 21.95 -5.17
CA TYR A 33 0.39 20.96 -4.65
C TYR A 33 0.38 19.66 -5.46
N LEU A 34 -0.34 19.61 -6.58
CA LEU A 34 -0.33 18.44 -7.45
C LEU A 34 1.04 18.29 -8.12
N ILE A 35 1.57 17.05 -8.13
CA ILE A 35 2.82 16.71 -8.82
C ILE A 35 2.62 16.84 -10.33
N SER A 36 1.43 16.51 -10.82
CA SER A 36 1.05 16.65 -12.24
C SER A 36 -0.40 17.09 -12.37
N ASP A 37 -0.65 18.03 -13.29
CA ASP A 37 -2.01 18.48 -13.63
C ASP A 37 -2.77 17.45 -14.46
N ASP A 38 -2.06 16.60 -15.18
CA ASP A 38 -2.63 15.60 -16.08
C ASP A 38 -2.56 14.19 -15.49
N ALA A 39 -3.72 13.65 -15.15
CA ALA A 39 -3.86 12.25 -14.78
C ALA A 39 -4.03 11.41 -16.05
N HIS A 40 -2.93 10.97 -16.63
CA HIS A 40 -2.99 10.10 -17.81
C HIS A 40 -3.49 8.71 -17.44
N ARG A 41 -4.67 8.35 -17.97
CA ARG A 41 -5.30 7.05 -17.79
C ARG A 41 -5.56 6.38 -19.12
N SER A 42 -5.17 5.12 -19.19
CA SER A 42 -5.48 4.27 -20.33
C SER A 42 -6.85 3.56 -20.18
N LYS A 43 -7.54 3.73 -19.04
CA LYS A 43 -8.78 3.05 -18.71
C LYS A 43 -9.96 4.01 -18.60
N THR A 44 -11.14 3.54 -19.01
CA THR A 44 -12.40 4.28 -18.82
C THR A 44 -12.78 4.34 -17.34
N GLU A 45 -13.62 5.31 -16.96
CA GLU A 45 -14.15 5.42 -15.59
C GLU A 45 -14.92 4.18 -15.16
N GLU A 46 -15.63 3.53 -16.07
CA GLU A 46 -16.40 2.32 -15.81
C GLU A 46 -15.48 1.13 -15.54
N GLU A 47 -14.44 0.93 -16.37
CA GLU A 47 -13.41 -0.10 -16.13
C GLU A 47 -12.69 0.10 -14.80
N LEU A 48 -12.39 1.34 -14.44
CA LEU A 48 -11.76 1.69 -13.18
C LEU A 48 -12.66 1.31 -11.99
N ARG A 49 -13.92 1.70 -12.02
CA ARG A 49 -14.91 1.36 -10.99
C ARG A 49 -15.05 -0.15 -10.81
N TRP A 50 -15.15 -0.90 -11.91
CA TRP A 50 -15.25 -2.35 -11.86
C TRP A 50 -14.03 -2.99 -11.20
N ARG A 51 -12.82 -2.54 -11.56
CA ARG A 51 -11.58 -3.05 -10.97
C ARG A 51 -11.48 -2.74 -9.48
N ILE A 52 -11.84 -1.53 -9.07
CA ILE A 52 -11.87 -1.14 -7.66
C ILE A 52 -12.85 -2.01 -6.87
N LEU A 53 -14.07 -2.24 -7.39
CA LEU A 53 -15.07 -3.09 -6.73
C LEU A 53 -14.61 -4.55 -6.65
N LEU A 54 -14.06 -5.08 -7.74
CA LEU A 54 -13.51 -6.44 -7.76
C LEU A 54 -12.38 -6.61 -6.75
N ASN A 55 -11.39 -5.72 -6.76
CA ASN A 55 -10.27 -5.78 -5.83
C ASN A 55 -10.70 -5.53 -4.38
N GLY A 56 -11.64 -4.63 -4.16
CA GLY A 56 -12.25 -4.45 -2.84
C GLY A 56 -12.89 -5.74 -2.33
N GLY A 57 -13.69 -6.41 -3.16
CA GLY A 57 -14.28 -7.71 -2.83
C GLY A 57 -13.24 -8.80 -2.55
N VAL A 58 -12.23 -8.91 -3.42
CA VAL A 58 -11.11 -9.85 -3.23
C VAL A 58 -10.36 -9.55 -1.92
N SER A 59 -10.02 -8.27 -1.66
CA SER A 59 -9.33 -7.86 -0.45
C SER A 59 -10.11 -8.23 0.81
N VAL A 60 -11.39 -7.84 0.87
CA VAL A 60 -12.25 -8.12 2.03
C VAL A 60 -12.34 -9.63 2.26
N THR A 61 -12.65 -10.40 1.22
CA THR A 61 -12.78 -11.86 1.31
C THR A 61 -11.50 -12.51 1.80
N LEU A 62 -10.35 -12.12 1.22
CA LEU A 62 -9.05 -12.68 1.60
C LEU A 62 -8.66 -12.29 3.03
N ILE A 63 -8.87 -11.05 3.43
CA ILE A 63 -8.57 -10.59 4.80
C ILE A 63 -9.39 -11.40 5.80
N PHE A 64 -10.70 -11.56 5.55
CA PHE A 64 -11.53 -12.40 6.42
C PHE A 64 -11.04 -13.85 6.44
N ALA A 65 -10.72 -14.44 5.29
CA ALA A 65 -10.20 -15.80 5.23
C ALA A 65 -8.87 -15.97 6.01
N LEU A 66 -7.94 -15.04 5.86
CA LEU A 66 -6.67 -15.07 6.59
C LEU A 66 -6.85 -14.84 8.10
N MET A 67 -7.64 -13.83 8.49
CA MET A 67 -7.83 -13.48 9.90
C MET A 67 -8.59 -14.56 10.67
N PHE A 68 -9.57 -15.21 10.08
CA PHE A 68 -10.37 -16.24 10.74
C PHE A 68 -9.82 -17.66 10.52
N GLY A 69 -9.21 -17.94 9.35
CA GLY A 69 -8.64 -19.24 9.05
C GLY A 69 -7.23 -19.45 9.61
N LEU A 70 -6.37 -18.43 9.48
CA LEU A 70 -4.95 -18.49 9.86
C LEU A 70 -4.59 -17.51 11.00
N GLY A 71 -5.58 -16.86 11.62
CA GLY A 71 -5.36 -15.78 12.58
C GLY A 71 -4.44 -16.17 13.75
N HIS A 72 -4.50 -17.42 14.21
CA HIS A 72 -3.64 -17.92 15.29
C HIS A 72 -2.13 -17.93 14.95
N TYR A 73 -1.75 -17.88 13.68
CA TYR A 73 -0.37 -17.69 13.24
C TYR A 73 -0.02 -16.21 13.04
N ILE A 74 -1.01 -15.37 12.74
CA ILE A 74 -0.83 -13.98 12.32
C ILE A 74 -0.80 -13.04 13.52
N TYR A 75 -1.67 -13.27 14.52
CA TYR A 75 -1.78 -12.38 15.67
C TYR A 75 -2.11 -13.12 16.97
N HIS A 76 -1.82 -12.45 18.08
CA HIS A 76 -2.19 -12.88 19.43
C HIS A 76 -2.74 -11.72 20.26
N ASP A 77 -3.33 -12.05 21.40
CA ASP A 77 -3.92 -11.10 22.36
C ASP A 77 -3.32 -11.28 23.76
N ARG A 78 -2.07 -11.73 23.84
CA ARG A 78 -1.34 -11.90 25.10
C ARG A 78 -0.84 -10.55 25.60
N SER A 79 -0.89 -10.29 26.90
CA SER A 79 -0.25 -9.10 27.47
C SER A 79 1.26 -9.13 27.23
N ILE A 80 1.79 -8.05 26.66
CA ILE A 80 3.22 -7.89 26.33
C ILE A 80 3.72 -6.53 26.84
N PRO A 81 5.01 -6.39 27.15
CA PRO A 81 5.60 -5.11 27.53
C PRO A 81 5.60 -4.13 26.34
N ILE A 82 5.59 -2.83 26.64
CA ILE A 82 5.48 -1.76 25.63
C ILE A 82 6.54 -1.85 24.53
N TRP A 83 7.77 -2.20 24.87
CA TRP A 83 8.88 -2.30 23.90
C TRP A 83 8.65 -3.42 22.87
N GLN A 84 7.88 -4.45 23.22
CA GLN A 84 7.62 -5.57 22.31
C GLN A 84 6.69 -5.16 21.17
N TYR A 85 5.72 -4.25 21.40
CA TYR A 85 4.90 -3.68 20.33
C TYR A 85 5.76 -2.99 19.26
N VAL A 86 6.78 -2.24 19.71
CA VAL A 86 7.72 -1.55 18.81
C VAL A 86 8.58 -2.55 18.06
N LEU A 87 9.13 -3.56 18.77
CA LEU A 87 9.95 -4.59 18.15
C LEU A 87 9.18 -5.39 17.10
N GLU A 88 7.98 -5.85 17.43
CA GLU A 88 7.08 -6.52 16.47
C GLU A 88 6.84 -5.63 15.23
N GLY A 89 6.48 -4.37 15.45
CA GLY A 89 6.20 -3.41 14.40
C GLY A 89 7.40 -3.20 13.46
N VAL A 90 8.57 -2.92 14.01
CA VAL A 90 9.81 -2.71 13.23
C VAL A 90 10.19 -3.98 12.47
N THR A 91 10.11 -5.15 13.12
CA THR A 91 10.50 -6.41 12.48
C THR A 91 9.57 -6.75 11.32
N VAL A 92 8.25 -6.59 11.49
CA VAL A 92 7.29 -6.83 10.39
C VAL A 92 7.52 -5.85 9.25
N VAL A 93 7.72 -4.55 9.53
CA VAL A 93 8.00 -3.55 8.49
C VAL A 93 9.24 -3.94 7.68
N LEU A 94 10.33 -4.35 8.33
CA LEU A 94 11.53 -4.77 7.63
C LEU A 94 11.29 -6.03 6.79
N VAL A 95 10.69 -7.08 7.36
CA VAL A 95 10.40 -8.33 6.63
C VAL A 95 9.48 -8.06 5.42
N TYR A 96 8.43 -7.26 5.63
CA TYR A 96 7.50 -6.90 4.57
C TYR A 96 8.18 -6.07 3.47
N ASP A 97 8.91 -5.02 3.84
CA ASP A 97 9.45 -4.04 2.88
C ASP A 97 10.52 -4.67 1.99
N PHE A 98 11.41 -5.50 2.55
CA PHE A 98 12.34 -6.30 1.74
C PHE A 98 11.62 -7.36 0.91
N GLY A 99 10.65 -8.07 1.49
CA GLY A 99 9.83 -9.05 0.76
C GLY A 99 9.08 -8.40 -0.40
N TYR A 100 8.49 -7.23 -0.17
CA TYR A 100 7.80 -6.45 -1.20
C TYR A 100 8.76 -5.99 -2.29
N TYR A 101 9.93 -5.46 -1.94
CA TYR A 101 10.96 -5.08 -2.91
C TYR A 101 11.31 -6.22 -3.85
N PHE A 102 11.58 -7.43 -3.31
CA PHE A 102 11.91 -8.60 -4.14
C PHE A 102 10.72 -9.05 -5.00
N MET A 103 9.54 -9.10 -4.43
CA MET A 103 8.31 -9.42 -5.15
C MET A 103 8.05 -8.41 -6.27
N HIS A 104 8.12 -7.11 -5.97
CA HIS A 104 7.84 -6.03 -6.89
C HIS A 104 8.85 -6.00 -8.04
N ARG A 105 10.14 -5.96 -7.72
CA ARG A 105 11.19 -5.92 -8.72
C ARG A 105 11.22 -7.17 -9.59
N TYR A 106 11.40 -8.34 -8.98
CA TYR A 106 11.68 -9.55 -9.75
C TYR A 106 10.43 -10.22 -10.28
N LEU A 107 9.34 -10.28 -9.52
CA LEU A 107 8.14 -10.96 -9.99
C LEU A 107 7.28 -10.03 -10.86
N PHE A 108 7.07 -8.77 -10.46
CA PHE A 108 6.16 -7.88 -11.16
C PHE A 108 6.83 -7.09 -12.29
N HIS A 109 8.10 -6.74 -12.19
CA HIS A 109 8.78 -5.99 -13.24
C HIS A 109 9.64 -6.84 -14.18
N GLU A 110 10.30 -7.90 -13.68
CA GLU A 110 11.22 -8.70 -14.50
C GLU A 110 10.57 -9.97 -15.05
N TRP A 111 9.75 -10.70 -14.28
CA TRP A 111 9.13 -11.92 -14.75
C TRP A 111 7.94 -11.67 -15.69
N LYS A 112 8.08 -12.09 -16.94
CA LYS A 112 7.14 -11.81 -18.05
C LYS A 112 5.67 -12.12 -17.71
N LEU A 113 5.40 -13.21 -16.94
CA LEU A 113 4.04 -13.63 -16.60
C LEU A 113 3.35 -12.60 -15.70
N LEU A 114 4.01 -12.21 -14.60
CA LEU A 114 3.43 -11.28 -13.61
C LEU A 114 3.62 -9.81 -14.00
N ARG A 115 4.54 -9.51 -14.90
CA ARG A 115 4.66 -8.18 -15.50
C ARG A 115 3.37 -7.75 -16.20
N GLY A 116 2.67 -8.66 -16.88
CA GLY A 116 1.35 -8.40 -17.48
C GLY A 116 0.27 -8.11 -16.42
N VAL A 117 0.36 -8.76 -15.26
CA VAL A 117 -0.51 -8.50 -14.10
C VAL A 117 -0.28 -7.09 -13.58
N HIS A 118 0.96 -6.72 -13.33
CA HIS A 118 1.36 -5.43 -12.75
C HIS A 118 1.19 -4.25 -13.72
N SER A 119 1.21 -4.49 -15.01
CA SER A 119 0.95 -3.46 -16.03
C SER A 119 -0.46 -2.84 -15.90
N VAL A 120 -1.39 -3.52 -15.24
CA VAL A 120 -2.71 -2.97 -14.91
C VAL A 120 -2.57 -1.80 -13.94
N HIS A 121 -1.69 -1.94 -12.94
CA HIS A 121 -1.38 -0.90 -11.97
C HIS A 121 -0.66 0.29 -12.63
N HIS A 122 0.34 0.04 -13.45
CA HIS A 122 1.05 1.05 -14.24
C HIS A 122 0.24 1.67 -15.38
N ALA A 123 -1.04 1.32 -15.54
CA ALA A 123 -1.91 1.97 -16.52
C ALA A 123 -2.19 3.45 -16.15
N ALA A 124 -2.07 3.84 -14.89
CA ALA A 124 -2.05 5.22 -14.42
C ALA A 124 -0.62 5.73 -14.35
N ARG A 125 -0.19 6.58 -15.32
CA ARG A 125 1.19 7.11 -15.35
C ARG A 125 1.43 8.24 -14.36
N ASN A 126 0.42 9.05 -14.08
CA ASN A 126 0.42 10.08 -13.04
C ASN A 126 -0.67 9.70 -12.03
N PRO A 127 -0.38 8.77 -11.10
CA PRO A 127 -1.40 8.18 -10.27
C PRO A 127 -2.03 9.22 -9.33
N ARG A 128 -3.29 9.02 -9.04
CA ARG A 128 -4.03 9.71 -7.98
C ARG A 128 -4.49 8.72 -6.93
N HIS A 129 -4.86 9.20 -5.77
CA HIS A 129 -5.17 8.40 -4.59
C HIS A 129 -6.06 7.16 -4.82
N TYR A 130 -7.01 7.21 -5.74
CA TYR A 130 -7.86 6.06 -6.07
C TYR A 130 -7.19 5.06 -7.02
N ASP A 131 -6.11 5.44 -7.72
CA ASP A 131 -5.33 4.53 -8.55
C ASP A 131 -4.52 3.53 -7.70
N ALA A 132 -4.35 3.80 -6.39
CA ALA A 132 -3.88 2.83 -5.41
C ALA A 132 -4.70 1.52 -5.40
N LEU A 133 -5.97 1.58 -5.82
CA LEU A 133 -6.87 0.45 -5.91
C LEU A 133 -6.98 -0.13 -7.34
N LEU A 134 -6.32 0.48 -8.31
CA LEU A 134 -6.24 0.00 -9.68
C LEU A 134 -5.21 -1.11 -9.79
N LEU A 135 -5.58 -2.29 -9.34
CA LEU A 135 -4.73 -3.47 -9.28
C LEU A 135 -5.36 -4.64 -10.07
N HIS A 136 -4.52 -5.58 -10.44
CA HIS A 136 -5.01 -6.90 -10.83
C HIS A 136 -5.30 -7.74 -9.58
N PRO A 137 -6.37 -8.56 -9.51
CA PRO A 137 -6.66 -9.38 -8.32
C PRO A 137 -5.51 -10.24 -7.81
N VAL A 138 -4.69 -10.77 -8.70
CA VAL A 138 -3.47 -11.54 -8.34
C VAL A 138 -2.50 -10.67 -7.55
N GLU A 139 -2.27 -9.43 -7.95
CA GLU A 139 -1.40 -8.50 -7.24
C GLU A 139 -1.94 -8.18 -5.85
N THR A 140 -3.26 -7.93 -5.75
CA THR A 140 -3.95 -7.74 -4.47
C THR A 140 -3.76 -8.94 -3.53
N VAL A 141 -3.94 -10.15 -4.05
CA VAL A 141 -3.73 -11.39 -3.26
C VAL A 141 -2.28 -11.51 -2.82
N MET A 142 -1.31 -11.31 -3.71
CA MET A 142 0.11 -11.44 -3.39
C MET A 142 0.55 -10.39 -2.35
N GLY A 143 0.12 -9.13 -2.48
CA GLY A 143 0.43 -8.07 -1.53
C GLY A 143 -0.13 -8.34 -0.13
N LEU A 144 -1.38 -8.77 -0.03
CA LEU A 144 -2.00 -9.11 1.25
C LEU A 144 -1.39 -10.38 1.87
N CYS A 145 -1.14 -11.41 1.07
CA CYS A 145 -0.47 -12.62 1.55
C CYS A 145 0.94 -12.31 2.06
N LEU A 146 1.67 -11.41 1.40
CA LEU A 146 2.98 -10.97 1.88
C LEU A 146 2.86 -10.23 3.21
N PHE A 147 1.91 -9.29 3.35
CA PHE A 147 1.73 -8.53 4.59
C PHE A 147 1.38 -9.44 5.77
N PHE A 148 0.33 -10.25 5.64
CA PHE A 148 -0.08 -11.16 6.71
C PHE A 148 0.92 -12.30 6.93
N GLY A 149 1.57 -12.75 5.85
CA GLY A 149 2.67 -13.71 5.91
C GLY A 149 3.88 -13.16 6.68
N SER A 150 4.22 -11.87 6.52
CA SER A 150 5.27 -11.22 7.31
C SER A 150 4.93 -11.22 8.81
N CYS A 151 3.68 -10.96 9.17
CA CYS A 151 3.23 -11.09 10.56
C CYS A 151 3.37 -12.53 11.09
N ALA A 152 3.03 -13.52 10.29
CA ALA A 152 3.15 -14.93 10.67
C ALA A 152 4.61 -15.39 10.78
N LEU A 153 5.48 -14.94 9.86
CA LEU A 153 6.91 -15.26 9.85
C LEU A 153 7.67 -14.79 11.09
N VAL A 154 7.24 -13.66 11.69
CA VAL A 154 7.83 -13.17 12.94
C VAL A 154 7.23 -13.85 14.19
N GLY A 155 6.39 -14.88 14.01
CA GLY A 155 5.77 -15.64 15.08
C GLY A 155 4.41 -15.13 15.56
N GLY A 156 3.78 -14.28 14.76
CA GLY A 156 2.53 -13.58 15.10
C GLY A 156 2.79 -12.33 15.94
N VAL A 157 1.96 -11.31 15.76
CA VAL A 157 2.10 -10.01 16.44
C VAL A 157 0.90 -9.74 17.33
N HIS A 158 1.03 -8.84 18.29
CA HIS A 158 -0.11 -8.43 19.10
C HIS A 158 -1.18 -7.77 18.20
N VAL A 159 -2.46 -8.02 18.50
CA VAL A 159 -3.59 -7.51 17.68
C VAL A 159 -3.58 -5.98 17.51
N ILE A 160 -3.07 -5.24 18.48
CA ILE A 160 -2.88 -3.77 18.39
C ILE A 160 -1.77 -3.45 17.38
N THR A 161 -0.63 -4.15 17.45
CA THR A 161 0.46 -4.00 16.47
C THR A 161 -0.05 -4.26 15.05
N LEU A 162 -0.80 -5.35 14.87
CA LEU A 162 -1.43 -5.66 13.58
C LEU A 162 -2.32 -4.52 13.10
N GLY A 163 -3.16 -3.95 13.99
CA GLY A 163 -4.05 -2.85 13.66
C GLY A 163 -3.31 -1.59 13.21
N VAL A 164 -2.26 -1.22 13.94
CA VAL A 164 -1.41 -0.08 13.58
C VAL A 164 -0.72 -0.32 12.25
N LEU A 165 -0.09 -1.49 12.07
CA LEU A 165 0.62 -1.83 10.85
C LEU A 165 -0.29 -1.89 9.63
N PHE A 166 -1.47 -2.50 9.77
CA PHE A 166 -2.41 -2.59 8.64
C PHE A 166 -2.99 -1.23 8.28
N THR A 167 -3.25 -0.38 9.27
CA THR A 167 -3.67 1.01 9.04
C THR A 167 -2.56 1.82 8.32
N LEU A 168 -1.31 1.68 8.76
CA LEU A 168 -0.16 2.31 8.09
C LEU A 168 0.00 1.79 6.66
N TYR A 169 -0.03 0.48 6.46
CA TYR A 169 0.07 -0.16 5.15
C TYR A 169 -0.98 0.38 4.16
N THR A 170 -2.24 0.39 4.56
CA THR A 170 -3.33 0.86 3.69
C THR A 170 -3.27 2.37 3.45
N SER A 171 -2.94 3.16 4.47
CA SER A 171 -2.84 4.62 4.36
C SER A 171 -1.64 5.05 3.51
N LEU A 172 -0.47 4.43 3.70
CA LEU A 172 0.73 4.71 2.90
C LEU A 172 0.54 4.31 1.44
N ASN A 173 -0.13 3.19 1.16
CA ASN A 173 -0.46 2.82 -0.21
C ASN A 173 -1.29 3.92 -0.91
N ILE A 174 -2.28 4.48 -0.23
CA ILE A 174 -3.08 5.60 -0.75
C ILE A 174 -2.23 6.88 -0.92
N LEU A 175 -1.38 7.19 0.06
CA LEU A 175 -0.55 8.39 0.05
C LEU A 175 0.56 8.33 -1.00
N ASN A 176 1.16 7.16 -1.24
CA ASN A 176 2.15 6.96 -2.30
C ASN A 176 1.56 7.25 -3.69
N HIS A 177 0.26 6.96 -3.88
CA HIS A 177 -0.48 7.28 -5.10
C HIS A 177 -1.18 8.65 -5.03
N ALA A 178 -0.90 9.46 -4.02
CA ALA A 178 -1.64 10.72 -3.87
C ALA A 178 -1.35 11.73 -4.98
N GLY A 179 -0.20 11.67 -5.67
CA GLY A 179 0.16 12.67 -6.68
C GLY A 179 0.21 14.08 -6.10
N VAL A 180 0.49 14.22 -4.79
CA VAL A 180 0.54 15.48 -4.06
C VAL A 180 1.88 15.61 -3.36
N ASP A 181 2.54 16.74 -3.53
CA ASP A 181 3.74 17.15 -2.81
C ASP A 181 3.51 18.49 -2.13
N ALA A 182 3.10 18.46 -0.86
CA ALA A 182 2.78 19.66 -0.11
C ALA A 182 3.81 19.92 1.00
N PRO A 183 4.19 21.21 1.27
CA PRO A 183 5.28 21.56 2.19
C PRO A 183 4.89 21.48 3.67
N PHE A 184 3.76 20.88 4.02
CA PHE A 184 3.27 20.76 5.40
C PHE A 184 2.99 19.30 5.78
N PHE A 185 2.97 19.03 7.09
CA PHE A 185 2.65 17.69 7.60
C PHE A 185 1.20 17.27 7.23
N PRO A 186 0.96 16.01 6.84
CA PRO A 186 1.92 14.90 6.76
C PRO A 186 2.72 14.86 5.44
N PHE A 187 2.41 15.69 4.47
CA PHE A 187 2.96 15.61 3.10
C PHE A 187 4.42 16.02 3.00
N LYS A 188 4.92 16.95 3.83
CA LYS A 188 6.31 17.42 3.77
C LYS A 188 7.36 16.31 3.69
N ASN A 189 7.11 15.14 4.31
CA ASN A 189 8.00 13.99 4.26
C ASN A 189 7.38 12.84 3.43
N LEU A 190 6.06 12.69 3.46
CA LEU A 190 5.35 11.64 2.72
C LEU A 190 5.13 12.03 1.25
N GLY A 191 5.13 13.31 0.92
CA GLY A 191 5.13 13.79 -0.47
C GLY A 191 6.37 13.33 -1.23
N THR A 192 7.52 13.21 -0.56
CA THR A 192 8.71 12.61 -1.17
C THR A 192 8.45 11.16 -1.58
N LEU A 193 7.74 10.37 -0.78
CA LEU A 193 7.37 9.01 -1.15
C LEU A 193 6.39 9.00 -2.33
N ALA A 194 5.40 9.90 -2.34
CA ALA A 194 4.48 10.05 -3.46
C ALA A 194 5.23 10.45 -4.76
N ALA A 195 6.17 11.38 -4.69
CA ALA A 195 6.97 11.80 -5.84
C ALA A 195 7.92 10.69 -6.34
N ILE A 196 8.48 9.88 -5.43
CA ILE A 196 9.28 8.70 -5.77
C ILE A 196 8.41 7.65 -6.47
N HIS A 197 7.22 7.40 -5.95
CA HIS A 197 6.28 6.43 -6.50
C HIS A 197 5.66 6.90 -7.83
N ASP A 198 5.40 8.19 -7.97
CA ASP A 198 4.98 8.78 -9.25
C ASP A 198 6.03 8.53 -10.35
N ARG A 199 7.32 8.77 -10.07
CA ARG A 199 8.41 8.43 -11.01
C ARG A 199 8.43 6.94 -11.35
N HIS A 200 8.18 6.07 -10.39
CA HIS A 200 8.06 4.63 -10.62
C HIS A 200 6.96 4.31 -11.64
N HIS A 201 5.82 4.97 -11.56
CA HIS A 201 4.69 4.79 -12.48
C HIS A 201 4.95 5.27 -13.91
N HIS A 202 5.94 6.12 -14.16
CA HIS A 202 6.23 6.62 -15.50
C HIS A 202 6.65 5.49 -16.45
N SER A 203 7.29 4.43 -15.97
CA SER A 203 7.77 3.33 -16.80
C SER A 203 7.86 2.02 -16.04
N MET A 204 7.49 0.92 -16.69
CA MET A 204 7.75 -0.43 -16.19
C MET A 204 9.25 -0.78 -16.05
N ARG A 205 10.15 0.15 -16.36
CA ARG A 205 11.61 -0.01 -16.21
C ARG A 205 12.20 0.93 -15.16
N SER A 206 11.39 1.79 -14.56
CA SER A 206 11.82 2.67 -13.48
C SER A 206 12.17 1.88 -12.22
N GLY A 207 13.11 2.40 -11.44
CA GLY A 207 13.46 1.93 -10.10
C GLY A 207 12.38 2.24 -9.06
N ASN A 208 12.79 2.43 -7.79
CA ASN A 208 11.88 2.76 -6.67
C ASN A 208 10.83 1.65 -6.40
N TYR A 209 11.31 0.44 -6.14
CA TYR A 209 10.45 -0.75 -5.96
C TYR A 209 9.92 -0.94 -4.54
N ALA A 210 10.47 -0.25 -3.53
CA ALA A 210 10.04 -0.37 -2.14
C ALA A 210 8.65 0.23 -1.89
N SER A 211 7.98 -0.21 -0.82
CA SER A 211 6.59 0.15 -0.53
C SER A 211 6.44 1.10 0.65
N ILE A 212 6.97 0.74 1.83
CA ILE A 212 6.77 1.47 3.08
C ILE A 212 7.92 2.45 3.31
N THR A 213 9.15 2.00 3.13
CA THR A 213 10.35 2.83 3.30
C THR A 213 11.23 2.75 2.05
N PRO A 214 12.04 3.78 1.75
CA PRO A 214 12.97 3.72 0.63
C PRO A 214 14.22 2.85 0.94
N LEU A 215 14.29 2.23 2.11
CA LEU A 215 15.46 1.50 2.59
C LEU A 215 15.94 0.38 1.65
N PRO A 216 15.06 -0.51 1.13
CA PRO A 216 15.50 -1.51 0.16
C PRO A 216 16.08 -0.90 -1.11
N ASP A 217 15.46 0.16 -1.67
CA ASP A 217 15.96 0.83 -2.87
C ASP A 217 17.31 1.49 -2.64
N ILE A 218 17.55 2.06 -1.46
CA ILE A 218 18.85 2.62 -1.08
C ILE A 218 19.91 1.52 -1.03
N ILE A 219 19.62 0.40 -0.36
CA ILE A 219 20.56 -0.72 -0.19
C ILE A 219 20.90 -1.34 -1.55
N PHE A 220 19.92 -1.54 -2.40
CA PHE A 220 20.09 -2.17 -3.70
C PHE A 220 20.38 -1.18 -4.84
N ARG A 221 20.53 0.12 -4.51
CA ARG A 221 20.87 1.20 -5.45
C ARG A 221 19.89 1.31 -6.62
N THR A 222 18.61 1.24 -6.31
CA THR A 222 17.51 1.36 -7.28
C THR A 222 16.68 2.63 -7.09
N VAL A 223 17.16 3.57 -6.27
CA VAL A 223 16.56 4.91 -6.13
C VAL A 223 16.81 5.71 -7.41
N GLU A 224 15.72 6.30 -7.98
CA GLU A 224 15.71 7.20 -9.13
C GLU A 224 15.09 8.56 -8.78
#